data_292d59b09fe7882c3bd0a205468582a7
#
_entry.id   292d59b09fe7882c3bd0a205468582a7
#
_cell.length_a   1.000
_cell.length_b   1.000
_cell.length_c   1.000
_cell.angle_alpha   90.00
_cell.angle_beta   90.00
_cell.angle_gamma   90.00
#
_symmetry.space_group_name_H-M   'P 1'
#
loop_
_entity.id
_entity.type
_entity.pdbx_description
1 polymer ?
#
loop_
_entity_poly.entity_id
_entity_poly.type
_entity_poly.pdbx_seq_one_letter_code
_entity_poly.pdbx_strand_id
1 'polypeptide(L)'
;MMMRILQLAFVLTLISAASVRAQITDPNNLIAPPPPPIQFRGRHLVKLTTDFQWMWQYTQPAPNGNEGALLNDPHFAMMLQDNLKAPQSFYRDGTLPLAAVAQQYFGVNFSSVRAEGNRTISLIGCVQHQCEDQGLLWVDTAVQRPTVVFAATQWTAQGAPIEDPNAEFNLWVFSSRALDAEHPPVALVNTIAQWHNENHQRIHAALVIDPDGTPHQVNPAVLGATPVTK
;
A
#
# COMPACT_ATOMS: atom_id res chain seq x y z
N MET A 1 27.76 32.59 67.33
CA MET A 1 28.12 31.42 66.49
C MET A 1 26.88 30.55 66.29
N MET A 2 25.76 31.12 65.80
CA MET A 2 24.49 30.41 65.78
C MET A 2 23.56 30.99 64.69
N MET A 3 24.08 31.23 63.49
CA MET A 3 23.30 31.83 62.39
C MET A 3 23.81 31.44 61.00
N ARG A 4 24.26 30.18 60.84
CA ARG A 4 24.70 29.61 59.53
C ARG A 4 24.15 28.22 59.21
N ILE A 5 23.15 27.72 59.91
CA ILE A 5 22.57 26.36 59.68
C ILE A 5 21.18 26.44 59.04
N LEU A 6 20.59 27.63 58.85
CA LEU A 6 19.22 27.75 58.32
C LEU A 6 19.12 28.07 56.81
N GLN A 7 20.24 28.13 56.09
CA GLN A 7 20.26 28.41 54.67
C GLN A 7 20.51 27.19 53.75
N LEU A 8 20.78 26.02 54.32
CA LEU A 8 21.03 24.80 53.55
C LEU A 8 19.78 23.88 53.37
N ALA A 9 18.69 24.20 54.03
CA ALA A 9 17.46 23.37 53.99
C ALA A 9 16.46 23.80 52.88
N PHE A 10 16.70 24.91 52.19
CA PHE A 10 15.74 25.47 51.21
C PHE A 10 16.12 25.25 49.75
N VAL A 11 17.25 24.63 49.48
CA VAL A 11 17.74 24.36 48.10
C VAL A 11 17.46 22.93 47.66
N LEU A 12 17.02 22.01 48.52
CA LEU A 12 16.80 20.62 48.17
C LEU A 12 15.37 20.21 47.82
N THR A 13 14.42 21.17 47.74
CA THR A 13 13.01 20.86 47.44
C THR A 13 12.51 21.34 46.07
N LEU A 14 13.39 21.76 45.17
CA LEU A 14 13.03 22.24 43.86
C LEU A 14 13.58 21.43 42.67
N ILE A 15 14.05 20.20 42.90
CA ILE A 15 14.55 19.31 41.82
C ILE A 15 13.71 18.03 41.72
N SER A 16 12.41 18.12 41.88
CA SER A 16 11.55 16.95 41.72
C SER A 16 10.26 17.24 40.97
N ALA A 17 10.32 18.05 39.90
CA ALA A 17 9.17 18.23 39.04
C ALA A 17 9.60 18.58 37.60
N ALA A 18 10.43 17.74 37.00
CA ALA A 18 10.55 17.73 35.54
C ALA A 18 11.05 16.37 35.06
N SER A 19 10.36 15.31 35.46
CA SER A 19 10.39 14.10 34.64
C SER A 19 9.49 14.38 33.44
N VAL A 20 9.91 15.25 32.54
CA VAL A 20 9.47 15.22 31.17
C VAL A 20 9.88 13.86 30.67
N ARG A 21 8.95 12.93 30.62
CA ARG A 21 9.06 11.74 29.80
C ARG A 21 9.24 12.23 28.38
N ALA A 22 10.49 12.39 27.95
CA ALA A 22 10.81 12.36 26.56
C ALA A 22 10.35 10.96 26.11
N GLN A 23 9.17 10.87 25.53
CA GLN A 23 8.86 9.74 24.68
C GLN A 23 9.88 9.83 23.55
N ILE A 24 10.90 9.00 23.67
CA ILE A 24 11.78 8.70 22.56
C ILE A 24 10.84 8.03 21.55
N THR A 25 10.31 8.80 20.64
CA THR A 25 9.71 8.29 19.43
C THR A 25 10.85 7.69 18.64
N ASP A 26 11.10 6.40 18.85
CA ASP A 26 11.94 5.62 17.98
C ASP A 26 11.34 5.76 16.56
N PRO A 27 12.04 6.34 15.58
CA PRO A 27 11.52 6.49 14.23
C PRO A 27 11.21 5.14 13.57
N ASN A 28 11.70 4.04 14.13
CA ASN A 28 11.38 2.67 13.70
C ASN A 28 10.24 2.03 14.50
N ASN A 29 9.74 2.69 15.53
CA ASN A 29 8.58 2.19 16.27
C ASN A 29 7.31 2.59 15.50
N LEU A 30 6.95 1.79 14.52
CA LEU A 30 5.69 1.89 13.78
C LEU A 30 4.54 1.53 14.73
N ILE A 31 4.22 2.44 15.64
CA ILE A 31 2.97 2.34 16.40
C ILE A 31 1.87 2.46 15.36
N ALA A 32 1.11 1.38 15.19
CA ALA A 32 -0.08 1.41 14.36
C ALA A 32 -0.89 2.66 14.72
N PRO A 33 -1.35 3.44 13.72
CA PRO A 33 -2.18 4.61 14.02
C PRO A 33 -3.36 4.17 14.89
N PRO A 34 -3.78 4.99 15.84
CA PRO A 34 -4.90 4.64 16.70
C PRO A 34 -6.12 4.32 15.82
N PRO A 35 -6.90 3.31 16.18
CA PRO A 35 -8.11 3.00 15.44
C PRO A 35 -8.99 4.25 15.32
N PRO A 36 -9.65 4.46 14.18
CA PRO A 36 -10.49 5.62 13.97
C PRO A 36 -11.55 5.69 15.07
N PRO A 37 -11.90 6.89 15.53
CA PRO A 37 -12.89 7.05 16.57
C PRO A 37 -14.21 6.40 16.14
N ILE A 38 -14.76 5.54 16.99
CA ILE A 38 -16.07 4.91 16.77
C ILE A 38 -17.11 6.03 16.80
N GLN A 39 -17.70 6.31 15.64
CA GLN A 39 -18.77 7.30 15.56
C GLN A 39 -20.08 6.64 16.00
N PHE A 40 -20.56 7.01 17.18
CA PHE A 40 -21.90 6.66 17.62
C PHE A 40 -22.91 7.60 16.97
N ARG A 41 -23.71 7.12 16.05
CA ARG A 41 -24.94 7.79 15.62
C ARG A 41 -26.13 7.01 16.19
N GLY A 42 -26.65 7.49 17.31
CA GLY A 42 -27.74 6.84 18.00
C GLY A 42 -27.34 5.49 18.62
N ARG A 43 -28.23 4.54 18.70
CA ARG A 43 -28.02 3.21 19.29
C ARG A 43 -27.34 2.20 18.35
N HIS A 44 -26.89 2.61 17.17
CA HIS A 44 -26.26 1.73 16.19
C HIS A 44 -24.78 2.11 16.00
N LEU A 45 -23.90 1.15 16.24
CA LEU A 45 -22.53 1.19 15.80
C LEU A 45 -22.52 1.11 14.26
N VAL A 46 -22.24 2.21 13.59
CA VAL A 46 -21.94 2.18 12.15
C VAL A 46 -20.50 1.71 12.02
N LYS A 47 -20.30 0.41 11.75
CA LYS A 47 -19.01 -0.11 11.35
C LYS A 47 -18.69 0.54 10.01
N LEU A 48 -17.64 1.37 9.96
CA LEU A 48 -17.13 1.87 8.70
C LEU A 48 -16.64 0.67 7.89
N THR A 49 -17.34 0.32 6.82
CA THR A 49 -17.01 -0.80 5.92
C THR A 49 -15.69 -0.59 5.16
N THR A 50 -15.07 0.58 5.34
CA THR A 50 -13.83 1.00 4.67
C THR A 50 -12.67 1.19 5.65
N ASP A 51 -12.71 0.52 6.81
CA ASP A 51 -11.60 0.57 7.76
C ASP A 51 -10.55 -0.47 7.36
N PHE A 52 -9.38 -0.01 6.92
CA PHE A 52 -8.24 -0.86 6.55
C PHE A 52 -7.18 -0.96 7.67
N GLN A 53 -7.47 -0.49 8.88
CA GLN A 53 -6.53 -0.51 10.01
C GLN A 53 -6.10 -1.95 10.39
N TRP A 54 -6.94 -2.94 10.13
CA TRP A 54 -6.61 -4.35 10.35
C TRP A 54 -5.38 -4.81 9.56
N MET A 55 -5.04 -4.16 8.44
CA MET A 55 -3.88 -4.54 7.62
C MET A 55 -2.55 -4.24 8.31
N TRP A 56 -2.51 -3.27 9.25
CA TRP A 56 -1.27 -2.85 9.91
C TRP A 56 -0.61 -3.95 10.74
N GLN A 57 -1.37 -4.92 11.25
CA GLN A 57 -0.81 -6.05 11.98
C GLN A 57 0.15 -6.90 11.13
N TYR A 58 0.01 -6.86 9.80
CA TYR A 58 0.84 -7.62 8.86
C TYR A 58 2.09 -6.89 8.42
N THR A 59 2.26 -5.63 8.77
CA THR A 59 3.44 -4.82 8.41
C THR A 59 4.58 -4.95 9.43
N GLN A 60 4.40 -5.74 10.48
CA GLN A 60 5.43 -5.97 11.49
C GLN A 60 6.62 -6.73 10.89
N PRO A 61 7.86 -6.52 11.41
CA PRO A 61 9.01 -7.31 10.98
C PRO A 61 8.79 -8.81 11.21
N ALA A 62 9.43 -9.65 10.38
CA ALA A 62 9.42 -11.08 10.59
C ALA A 62 9.92 -11.44 12.02
N PRO A 63 9.34 -12.46 12.67
CA PRO A 63 8.37 -13.44 12.17
C PRO A 63 6.90 -12.99 12.28
N ASN A 64 6.61 -11.83 12.84
CA ASN A 64 5.24 -11.39 13.14
C ASN A 64 4.51 -10.83 11.92
N GLY A 65 5.22 -10.11 11.02
CA GLY A 65 4.70 -9.68 9.74
C GLY A 65 4.80 -10.83 8.75
N ASN A 66 3.66 -11.29 8.30
CA ASN A 66 3.59 -12.41 7.39
C ASN A 66 2.58 -12.11 6.27
N GLU A 67 3.11 -11.93 5.09
CA GLU A 67 2.37 -11.69 3.87
C GLU A 67 1.36 -12.83 3.59
N GLY A 68 1.79 -14.09 3.74
CA GLY A 68 0.89 -15.23 3.60
C GLY A 68 -0.27 -15.19 4.60
N ALA A 69 -0.06 -14.65 5.80
CA ALA A 69 -1.14 -14.46 6.76
C ALA A 69 -2.11 -13.36 6.32
N LEU A 70 -1.63 -12.27 5.69
CA LEU A 70 -2.49 -11.25 5.09
C LEU A 70 -3.36 -11.84 3.99
N LEU A 71 -2.78 -12.59 3.06
CA LEU A 71 -3.49 -13.18 1.92
C LEU A 71 -4.53 -14.22 2.36
N ASN A 72 -4.31 -14.88 3.49
CA ASN A 72 -5.25 -15.85 4.08
C ASN A 72 -6.28 -15.22 5.03
N ASP A 73 -6.18 -13.93 5.32
CA ASP A 73 -7.18 -13.23 6.12
C ASP A 73 -8.48 -13.10 5.32
N PRO A 74 -9.65 -13.53 5.85
CA PRO A 74 -10.93 -13.40 5.16
C PRO A 74 -11.30 -11.96 4.81
N HIS A 75 -10.80 -10.96 5.57
CA HIS A 75 -11.00 -9.55 5.24
C HIS A 75 -10.28 -9.13 3.96
N PHE A 76 -9.18 -9.81 3.59
CA PHE A 76 -8.42 -9.48 2.39
C PHE A 76 -9.26 -9.72 1.12
N ALA A 77 -9.85 -10.89 0.98
CA ALA A 77 -10.71 -11.20 -0.17
C ALA A 77 -11.93 -10.28 -0.24
N MET A 78 -12.57 -9.99 0.91
CA MET A 78 -13.69 -9.05 0.97
C MET A 78 -13.26 -7.64 0.58
N MET A 79 -12.11 -7.17 1.05
CA MET A 79 -11.58 -5.86 0.68
C MET A 79 -11.39 -5.74 -0.83
N LEU A 80 -10.78 -6.75 -1.48
CA LEU A 80 -10.63 -6.73 -2.94
C LEU A 80 -11.99 -6.70 -3.64
N GLN A 81 -12.95 -7.54 -3.23
CA GLN A 81 -14.29 -7.60 -3.83
C GLN A 81 -15.07 -6.28 -3.67
N ASP A 82 -14.93 -5.61 -2.53
CA ASP A 82 -15.63 -4.37 -2.25
C ASP A 82 -15.04 -3.16 -2.99
N ASN A 83 -13.73 -3.19 -3.29
CA ASN A 83 -13.01 -2.05 -3.81
C ASN A 83 -12.57 -2.18 -5.29
N LEU A 84 -12.37 -3.39 -5.80
CA LEU A 84 -11.92 -3.63 -7.18
C LEU A 84 -13.08 -4.11 -8.04
N LYS A 85 -13.94 -3.19 -8.47
CA LYS A 85 -15.18 -3.46 -9.22
C LYS A 85 -15.13 -3.09 -10.69
N ALA A 86 -14.07 -2.39 -11.11
CA ALA A 86 -13.93 -2.00 -12.51
C ALA A 86 -13.93 -3.24 -13.43
N PRO A 87 -14.55 -3.18 -14.60
CA PRO A 87 -14.39 -4.21 -15.62
C PRO A 87 -12.93 -4.29 -16.06
N GLN A 88 -12.45 -5.48 -16.32
CA GLN A 88 -11.10 -5.71 -16.85
C GLN A 88 -11.17 -6.55 -18.12
N SER A 89 -10.23 -6.33 -19.02
CA SER A 89 -10.11 -7.08 -20.29
C SER A 89 -8.68 -7.58 -20.56
N PHE A 90 -7.74 -7.27 -19.66
CA PHE A 90 -6.34 -7.57 -19.88
C PHE A 90 -5.96 -9.00 -19.51
N TYR A 91 -6.71 -9.63 -18.61
CA TYR A 91 -6.38 -10.97 -18.12
C TYR A 91 -7.47 -11.97 -18.53
N ARG A 92 -7.06 -13.06 -19.18
CA ARG A 92 -7.96 -14.16 -19.62
C ARG A 92 -9.24 -13.65 -20.31
N ASP A 93 -9.08 -12.78 -21.29
CA ASP A 93 -10.17 -12.23 -22.11
C ASP A 93 -11.32 -11.59 -21.29
N GLY A 94 -11.01 -11.06 -20.12
CA GLY A 94 -11.99 -10.37 -19.27
C GLY A 94 -13.03 -11.26 -18.60
N THR A 95 -12.83 -12.58 -18.58
CA THR A 95 -13.83 -13.53 -18.04
C THR A 95 -13.94 -13.53 -16.52
N LEU A 96 -12.91 -13.01 -15.83
CA LEU A 96 -12.86 -12.97 -14.38
C LEU A 96 -13.14 -11.56 -13.84
N PRO A 97 -13.85 -11.44 -12.69
CA PRO A 97 -13.93 -10.17 -11.98
C PRO A 97 -12.54 -9.66 -11.56
N LEU A 98 -12.32 -8.35 -11.57
CA LEU A 98 -11.03 -7.75 -11.23
C LEU A 98 -10.49 -8.20 -9.86
N ALA A 99 -11.34 -8.31 -8.85
CA ALA A 99 -10.94 -8.82 -7.53
C ALA A 99 -10.38 -10.26 -7.58
N ALA A 100 -10.96 -11.12 -8.43
CA ALA A 100 -10.46 -12.49 -8.61
C ALA A 100 -9.13 -12.50 -9.39
N VAL A 101 -8.97 -11.59 -10.36
CA VAL A 101 -7.69 -11.38 -11.06
C VAL A 101 -6.62 -10.94 -10.06
N ALA A 102 -6.90 -9.93 -9.24
CA ALA A 102 -5.97 -9.45 -8.21
C ALA A 102 -5.53 -10.60 -7.27
N GLN A 103 -6.46 -11.47 -6.84
CA GLN A 103 -6.10 -12.64 -6.03
C GLN A 103 -5.13 -13.59 -6.76
N GLN A 104 -5.26 -13.77 -8.08
CA GLN A 104 -4.33 -14.61 -8.85
C GLN A 104 -2.93 -13.97 -8.95
N TYR A 105 -2.84 -12.65 -9.04
CA TYR A 105 -1.58 -11.92 -9.03
C TYR A 105 -0.86 -11.93 -7.68
N PHE A 106 -1.51 -12.39 -6.62
CA PHE A 106 -0.90 -12.65 -5.32
C PHE A 106 -0.84 -14.15 -5.00
N GLY A 107 -0.95 -15.01 -6.01
CA GLY A 107 -0.84 -16.47 -5.87
C GLY A 107 0.55 -16.94 -5.41
N VAL A 108 1.59 -16.20 -5.77
CA VAL A 108 2.94 -16.32 -5.22
C VAL A 108 3.35 -14.99 -4.65
N ASN A 109 3.67 -14.97 -3.36
CA ASN A 109 4.15 -13.82 -2.64
C ASN A 109 5.66 -13.95 -2.43
N PHE A 110 6.40 -12.94 -2.78
CA PHE A 110 7.86 -12.92 -2.65
C PHE A 110 8.40 -11.65 -1.97
N SER A 111 7.52 -10.83 -1.46
CA SER A 111 7.90 -9.64 -0.70
C SER A 111 7.15 -9.56 0.63
N SER A 112 7.69 -8.80 1.56
CA SER A 112 6.99 -8.46 2.79
C SER A 112 5.91 -7.41 2.54
N VAL A 113 4.87 -7.40 3.37
CA VAL A 113 3.93 -6.29 3.42
C VAL A 113 4.69 -5.03 3.86
N ARG A 114 4.71 -4.02 3.02
CA ARG A 114 5.43 -2.77 3.25
C ARG A 114 4.47 -1.70 3.76
N ALA A 115 4.94 -0.91 4.72
CA ALA A 115 4.23 0.25 5.22
C ALA A 115 5.06 1.51 5.02
N GLU A 116 4.43 2.60 4.63
CA GLU A 116 5.09 3.88 4.41
C GLU A 116 4.28 5.02 5.04
N GLY A 117 4.98 5.89 5.77
CA GLY A 117 4.42 7.11 6.34
C GLY A 117 3.24 6.90 7.30
N ASN A 118 3.11 5.74 7.94
CA ASN A 118 1.97 5.35 8.78
C ASN A 118 0.61 5.57 8.07
N ARG A 119 0.59 5.52 6.76
CA ARG A 119 -0.58 5.82 5.95
C ARG A 119 -0.81 4.83 4.82
N THR A 120 0.24 4.37 4.17
CA THR A 120 0.11 3.50 3.01
C THR A 120 0.68 2.11 3.30
N ILE A 121 0.02 1.10 2.75
CA ILE A 121 0.44 -0.30 2.82
C ILE A 121 0.54 -0.81 1.40
N SER A 122 1.58 -1.55 1.09
CA SER A 122 1.75 -2.18 -0.22
C SER A 122 2.19 -3.64 -0.12
N LEU A 123 1.84 -4.40 -1.14
CA LEU A 123 2.09 -5.82 -1.28
C LEU A 123 2.43 -6.11 -2.74
N ILE A 124 3.46 -6.91 -3.00
CA ILE A 124 3.85 -7.33 -4.34
C ILE A 124 3.74 -8.84 -4.44
N GLY A 125 3.19 -9.32 -5.54
CA GLY A 125 3.08 -10.75 -5.82
C GLY A 125 3.16 -11.03 -7.32
N CYS A 126 2.99 -12.29 -7.70
CA CYS A 126 2.91 -12.69 -9.08
C CYS A 126 1.90 -13.82 -9.29
N VAL A 127 1.56 -14.04 -10.54
CA VAL A 127 0.74 -15.19 -10.95
C VAL A 127 1.52 -16.48 -10.77
N GLN A 128 0.94 -17.46 -10.11
CA GLN A 128 1.57 -18.77 -9.92
C GLN A 128 1.93 -19.41 -11.26
N HIS A 129 3.17 -19.87 -11.38
CA HIS A 129 3.79 -20.42 -12.60
C HIS A 129 3.98 -19.42 -13.76
N GLN A 130 3.78 -18.13 -13.51
CA GLN A 130 3.93 -17.04 -14.49
C GLN A 130 4.36 -15.76 -13.78
N CYS A 131 5.49 -15.80 -13.07
CA CYS A 131 5.97 -14.68 -12.24
C CYS A 131 6.51 -13.48 -13.04
N GLU A 132 6.50 -13.55 -14.33
CA GLU A 132 6.70 -12.39 -15.22
C GLU A 132 5.52 -11.43 -15.15
N ASP A 133 4.30 -11.95 -14.97
CA ASP A 133 3.09 -11.16 -14.71
C ASP A 133 3.01 -10.88 -13.20
N GLN A 134 3.33 -9.65 -12.84
CA GLN A 134 3.43 -9.21 -11.44
C GLN A 134 2.30 -8.27 -11.07
N GLY A 135 1.94 -8.30 -9.79
CA GLY A 135 0.93 -7.45 -9.20
C GLY A 135 1.44 -6.64 -8.01
N LEU A 136 0.97 -5.41 -7.93
CA LEU A 136 1.14 -4.53 -6.79
C LEU A 136 -0.23 -4.17 -6.24
N LEU A 137 -0.46 -4.42 -4.97
CA LEU A 137 -1.55 -3.83 -4.21
C LEU A 137 -0.99 -2.64 -3.43
N TRP A 138 -1.67 -1.50 -3.52
CA TRP A 138 -1.37 -0.32 -2.75
C TRP A 138 -2.64 0.18 -2.07
N VAL A 139 -2.58 0.43 -0.77
CA VAL A 139 -3.73 0.87 0.04
C VAL A 139 -3.37 2.13 0.79
N ASP A 140 -4.07 3.23 0.52
CA ASP A 140 -4.09 4.41 1.37
C ASP A 140 -5.14 4.22 2.47
N THR A 141 -4.69 4.09 3.71
CA THR A 141 -5.55 3.82 4.86
C THR A 141 -6.18 5.08 5.45
N ALA A 142 -6.15 6.22 4.73
CA ALA A 142 -6.75 7.47 5.21
C ALA A 142 -8.22 7.28 5.59
N VAL A 143 -8.57 7.64 6.82
CA VAL A 143 -9.88 7.35 7.43
C VAL A 143 -11.05 7.95 6.64
N GLN A 144 -10.87 9.15 6.07
CA GLN A 144 -11.96 9.83 5.37
C GLN A 144 -12.13 9.39 3.92
N ARG A 145 -11.05 8.97 3.28
CA ARG A 145 -11.03 8.61 1.87
C ARG A 145 -10.01 7.52 1.59
N PRO A 146 -10.21 6.32 2.13
CA PRO A 146 -9.31 5.21 1.84
C PRO A 146 -9.36 4.90 0.34
N THR A 147 -8.23 4.47 -0.20
CA THR A 147 -8.10 4.15 -1.63
C THR A 147 -7.35 2.84 -1.76
N VAL A 148 -7.90 1.93 -2.54
CA VAL A 148 -7.26 0.68 -2.92
C VAL A 148 -6.88 0.77 -4.38
N VAL A 149 -5.63 0.50 -4.69
CA VAL A 149 -5.11 0.44 -6.06
C VAL A 149 -4.53 -0.95 -6.29
N PHE A 150 -4.94 -1.57 -7.37
CA PHE A 150 -4.31 -2.77 -7.91
C PHE A 150 -3.62 -2.41 -9.21
N ALA A 151 -2.30 -2.58 -9.26
CA ALA A 151 -1.53 -2.45 -10.48
C ALA A 151 -1.03 -3.82 -10.92
N ALA A 152 -1.01 -4.07 -12.21
CA ALA A 152 -0.57 -5.33 -12.79
C ALA A 152 0.30 -5.07 -14.03
N THR A 153 1.37 -5.84 -14.16
CA THR A 153 2.12 -5.89 -15.41
C THR A 153 1.72 -7.13 -16.19
N GLN A 154 1.70 -7.02 -17.49
CA GLN A 154 1.42 -8.10 -18.41
C GLN A 154 2.39 -8.04 -19.59
N TRP A 155 3.04 -9.14 -19.90
CA TRP A 155 3.88 -9.23 -21.07
C TRP A 155 3.11 -8.98 -22.36
N THR A 156 3.68 -8.19 -23.28
CA THR A 156 2.96 -7.76 -24.48
C THR A 156 2.95 -8.81 -25.60
N ALA A 157 3.71 -9.87 -25.53
CA ALA A 157 3.94 -10.83 -26.61
C ALA A 157 4.40 -10.19 -27.95
N GLN A 158 4.56 -8.86 -27.98
CA GLN A 158 5.09 -8.08 -29.09
C GLN A 158 6.49 -7.65 -28.70
N GLY A 159 7.46 -7.82 -29.57
CA GLY A 159 8.85 -7.51 -29.27
C GLY A 159 9.66 -8.74 -28.82
N ALA A 160 10.50 -8.55 -27.81
CA ALA A 160 11.40 -9.60 -27.33
C ALA A 160 10.65 -10.70 -26.55
N PRO A 161 11.15 -11.97 -26.56
CA PRO A 161 10.64 -13.03 -25.70
C PRO A 161 10.65 -12.61 -24.23
N ILE A 162 9.78 -13.25 -23.41
CA ILE A 162 9.58 -12.89 -22.00
C ILE A 162 10.86 -13.06 -21.16
N GLU A 163 11.74 -13.96 -21.52
CA GLU A 163 13.03 -14.22 -20.85
C GLU A 163 14.12 -13.21 -21.25
N ASP A 164 13.86 -12.38 -22.28
CA ASP A 164 14.80 -11.37 -22.73
C ASP A 164 14.76 -10.14 -21.81
N PRO A 165 15.91 -9.58 -21.41
CA PRO A 165 15.96 -8.32 -20.66
C PRO A 165 15.28 -7.13 -21.36
N ASN A 166 15.02 -7.25 -22.67
CA ASN A 166 14.28 -6.24 -23.44
C ASN A 166 12.80 -6.56 -23.59
N ALA A 167 12.27 -7.58 -22.90
CA ALA A 167 10.85 -7.86 -22.89
C ALA A 167 10.04 -6.63 -22.47
N GLU A 168 8.92 -6.41 -23.16
CA GLU A 168 8.06 -5.25 -22.93
C GLU A 168 6.76 -5.67 -22.25
N PHE A 169 6.31 -4.83 -21.31
CA PHE A 169 5.12 -5.08 -20.53
C PHE A 169 4.15 -3.90 -20.65
N ASN A 170 2.87 -4.18 -20.55
CA ASN A 170 1.85 -3.18 -20.29
C ASN A 170 1.62 -3.07 -18.78
N LEU A 171 1.42 -1.84 -18.29
CA LEU A 171 1.06 -1.56 -16.90
C LEU A 171 -0.41 -1.16 -16.84
N TRP A 172 -1.20 -1.93 -16.09
CA TRP A 172 -2.59 -1.68 -15.81
C TRP A 172 -2.74 -1.22 -14.36
N VAL A 173 -3.39 -0.09 -14.12
CA VAL A 173 -3.60 0.48 -12.79
C VAL A 173 -5.09 0.68 -12.57
N PHE A 174 -5.68 -0.09 -11.69
CA PHE A 174 -7.08 -0.03 -11.30
C PHE A 174 -7.21 0.60 -9.92
N SER A 175 -8.15 1.50 -9.74
CA SER A 175 -8.37 2.16 -8.47
C SER A 175 -9.81 2.01 -8.00
N SER A 176 -10.00 1.91 -6.69
CA SER A 176 -11.33 1.92 -6.06
C SER A 176 -12.03 3.29 -6.18
N ARG A 177 -11.32 4.31 -6.66
CA ARG A 177 -11.80 5.69 -6.83
C ARG A 177 -11.15 6.28 -8.07
N ALA A 178 -11.81 7.24 -8.71
CA ALA A 178 -11.21 7.98 -9.82
C ALA A 178 -9.90 8.65 -9.34
N LEU A 179 -8.83 8.39 -10.07
CA LEU A 179 -7.53 9.02 -9.89
C LEU A 179 -7.37 10.13 -10.92
N ASP A 180 -6.70 11.22 -10.53
CA ASP A 180 -6.15 12.12 -11.53
C ASP A 180 -4.99 11.39 -12.23
N ALA A 181 -5.24 10.97 -13.46
CA ALA A 181 -4.29 10.16 -14.23
C ALA A 181 -3.02 10.95 -14.63
N GLU A 182 -3.13 12.29 -14.71
CA GLU A 182 -1.99 13.16 -15.00
C GLU A 182 -1.20 13.52 -13.73
N HIS A 183 -1.86 13.53 -12.56
CA HIS A 183 -1.26 13.87 -11.28
C HIS A 183 -1.63 12.84 -10.20
N PRO A 184 -1.20 11.59 -10.34
CA PRO A 184 -1.49 10.54 -9.37
C PRO A 184 -0.84 10.85 -8.01
N PRO A 185 -1.35 10.25 -6.91
CA PRO A 185 -0.77 10.46 -5.58
C PRO A 185 0.73 10.14 -5.55
N VAL A 186 1.55 11.06 -5.03
CA VAL A 186 3.02 10.91 -4.99
C VAL A 186 3.46 9.61 -4.30
N ALA A 187 2.78 9.22 -3.21
CA ALA A 187 3.08 7.96 -2.53
C ALA A 187 2.84 6.73 -3.43
N LEU A 188 1.77 6.73 -4.25
CA LEU A 188 1.53 5.67 -5.23
C LEU A 188 2.64 5.63 -6.28
N VAL A 189 3.00 6.80 -6.84
CA VAL A 189 4.07 6.93 -7.84
C VAL A 189 5.41 6.40 -7.30
N ASN A 190 5.76 6.77 -6.07
CA ASN A 190 7.00 6.29 -5.42
C ASN A 190 6.97 4.77 -5.22
N THR A 191 5.84 4.21 -4.82
CA THR A 191 5.69 2.76 -4.63
C THR A 191 5.81 2.01 -5.96
N ILE A 192 5.18 2.52 -7.03
CA ILE A 192 5.30 1.94 -8.38
C ILE A 192 6.74 2.05 -8.89
N ALA A 193 7.40 3.20 -8.70
CA ALA A 193 8.80 3.38 -9.10
C ALA A 193 9.73 2.40 -8.38
N GLN A 194 9.54 2.19 -7.09
CA GLN A 194 10.31 1.21 -6.32
C GLN A 194 10.08 -0.20 -6.84
N TRP A 195 8.82 -0.58 -7.06
CA TRP A 195 8.44 -1.89 -7.59
C TRP A 195 9.10 -2.16 -8.96
N HIS A 196 9.03 -1.21 -9.91
CA HIS A 196 9.64 -1.36 -11.23
C HIS A 196 11.17 -1.38 -11.18
N ASN A 197 11.80 -0.60 -10.30
CA ASN A 197 13.24 -0.62 -10.10
C ASN A 197 13.74 -1.97 -9.58
N GLU A 198 12.96 -2.64 -8.73
CA GLU A 198 13.29 -3.96 -8.20
C GLU A 198 13.15 -5.06 -9.26
N ASN A 199 12.25 -4.92 -10.21
CA ASN A 199 11.93 -5.95 -11.20
C ASN A 199 12.51 -5.69 -12.60
N HIS A 200 13.08 -4.51 -12.84
CA HIS A 200 13.70 -4.10 -14.11
C HIS A 200 12.79 -4.24 -15.35
N GLN A 201 11.47 -4.20 -15.17
CA GLN A 201 10.52 -4.30 -16.27
C GLN A 201 10.46 -3.01 -17.08
N ARG A 202 10.38 -3.15 -18.42
CA ARG A 202 10.25 -2.03 -19.36
C ARG A 202 8.78 -1.89 -19.76
N ILE A 203 8.20 -0.73 -19.54
CA ILE A 203 6.76 -0.51 -19.79
C ILE A 203 6.54 0.11 -21.15
N HIS A 204 5.86 -0.65 -22.01
CA HIS A 204 5.43 -0.22 -23.35
C HIS A 204 4.28 0.78 -23.28
N ALA A 205 3.25 0.46 -22.53
CA ALA A 205 2.07 1.31 -22.34
C ALA A 205 1.58 1.22 -20.88
N ALA A 206 1.05 2.34 -20.39
CA ALA A 206 0.41 2.41 -19.08
C ALA A 206 -1.01 2.93 -19.19
N LEU A 207 -1.94 2.25 -18.51
CA LEU A 207 -3.36 2.59 -18.47
C LEU A 207 -3.82 2.73 -17.03
N VAL A 208 -4.44 3.85 -16.70
CA VAL A 208 -5.18 4.04 -15.44
C VAL A 208 -6.65 3.80 -15.74
N ILE A 209 -7.27 2.91 -15.00
CA ILE A 209 -8.66 2.50 -15.20
C ILE A 209 -9.49 2.99 -14.01
N ASP A 210 -10.47 3.81 -14.30
CA ASP A 210 -11.41 4.31 -13.32
C ASP A 210 -12.36 3.21 -12.81
N PRO A 211 -13.05 3.40 -11.68
CA PRO A 211 -13.98 2.42 -11.12
C PRO A 211 -15.13 2.02 -12.06
N ASP A 212 -15.50 2.88 -13.00
CA ASP A 212 -16.50 2.62 -14.03
C ASP A 212 -15.94 1.88 -15.27
N GLY A 213 -14.62 1.66 -15.30
CA GLY A 213 -13.93 1.00 -16.40
C GLY A 213 -13.39 1.95 -17.47
N THR A 214 -13.52 3.26 -17.30
CA THR A 214 -12.99 4.24 -18.26
C THR A 214 -11.46 4.20 -18.27
N PRO A 215 -10.79 3.90 -19.40
CA PRO A 215 -9.33 3.83 -19.48
C PRO A 215 -8.74 5.21 -19.80
N HIS A 216 -7.66 5.54 -19.11
CA HIS A 216 -6.82 6.71 -19.39
C HIS A 216 -5.41 6.23 -19.71
N GLN A 217 -4.99 6.40 -20.96
CA GLN A 217 -3.60 6.11 -21.35
C GLN A 217 -2.70 7.23 -20.85
N VAL A 218 -1.64 6.87 -20.14
CA VAL A 218 -0.68 7.81 -19.57
C VAL A 218 0.74 7.44 -19.97
N ASN A 219 1.66 8.41 -19.91
CA ASN A 219 3.08 8.11 -20.02
C ASN A 219 3.51 7.28 -18.80
N PRO A 220 4.14 6.11 -18.97
CA PRO A 220 4.60 5.28 -17.84
C PRO A 220 5.43 6.07 -16.80
N ALA A 221 6.22 7.05 -17.22
CA ALA A 221 7.00 7.89 -16.31
C ALA A 221 6.16 8.71 -15.32
N VAL A 222 4.90 9.07 -15.67
CA VAL A 222 3.98 9.76 -14.76
C VAL A 222 3.61 8.86 -13.56
N LEU A 223 3.59 7.56 -13.80
CA LEU A 223 3.36 6.55 -12.75
C LEU A 223 4.65 6.05 -12.10
N GLY A 224 5.81 6.64 -12.43
CA GLY A 224 7.10 6.21 -11.89
C GLY A 224 7.68 4.96 -12.56
N ALA A 225 7.04 4.42 -13.59
CA ALA A 225 7.52 3.25 -14.31
C ALA A 225 8.54 3.62 -15.40
N THR A 226 9.46 2.70 -15.72
CA THR A 226 10.48 2.92 -16.75
C THR A 226 9.87 2.71 -18.15
N PRO A 227 9.75 3.77 -18.98
CA PRO A 227 9.21 3.63 -20.33
C PRO A 227 10.20 2.92 -21.26
N VAL A 228 9.67 2.25 -22.28
CA VAL A 228 10.48 1.80 -23.41
C VAL A 228 10.99 3.04 -24.16
N THR A 229 12.31 3.17 -24.23
CA THR A 229 12.93 4.20 -25.09
C THR A 229 12.98 3.68 -26.53
N LYS A 230 12.39 4.44 -27.45
CA LYS A 230 12.47 4.17 -28.89
C LYS A 230 13.82 4.57 -29.44
#